data_ce2aed0249a90c51ec4a151d4f8edbf3
#
_entry.id   ce2aed0249a90c51ec4a151d4f8edbf3
#
_cell.length_a   1.000
_cell.length_b   1.000
_cell.length_c   1.000
_cell.angle_alpha   90.00
_cell.angle_beta   90.00
_cell.angle_gamma   90.00
#
_symmetry.space_group_name_H-M   'P 1'
#
loop_
_entity.id
_entity.type
_entity.pdbx_description
1 polymer ?
#
loop_
_entity_poly.entity_id
_entity_poly.type
_entity_poly.pdbx_seq_one_letter_code
_entity_poly.pdbx_strand_id
1 'polypeptide(L)'
;MTALAPTLQTFFTDRLIQQRQVSPHTIASYRDTFRLLLSYAADQTGKKPHHLDLADLDAPLIGGFLQHLDRDRHNSPRTRNARLAAIHSLFNYASLRHPEHAATIQQVLAMPPHRFERNLVTFLTEPEADALLASCDRTSRTGRRDHTMLLLAIQTGLRISELSSLTIADISLGRGPHVHTIGKGRKERCTPLLPLTVSILRSWLTERAGAPGEPLFSTSTGRALSRDAMEHRIALYLTQARTRCPSLQTKKITAHTLRHTAAMRLLLAGVDVTVIALWLGHEQVSTTNIYLHADMTQKERALARVTPPKAKPGRYQATDTILAFLDKL
;
A
#
# COMPACT_ATOMS: atom_id res chain seq x y z
N MET A 1 11.76 38.92 6.55
CA MET A 1 11.38 37.96 5.48
C MET A 1 12.15 36.68 5.74
N THR A 2 11.46 35.58 5.90
CA THR A 2 12.07 34.28 6.25
C THR A 2 12.14 33.46 4.98
N ALA A 3 13.31 33.44 4.34
CA ALA A 3 13.51 32.71 3.07
C ALA A 3 13.13 31.23 3.19
N LEU A 4 12.25 30.76 2.34
CA LEU A 4 11.77 29.37 2.32
C LEU A 4 12.90 28.36 1.99
N ALA A 5 13.82 28.74 1.09
CA ALA A 5 14.84 27.85 0.59
C ALA A 5 15.73 27.20 1.68
N PRO A 6 16.30 27.95 2.65
CA PRO A 6 17.07 27.37 3.75
C PRO A 6 16.23 26.43 4.64
N THR A 7 14.99 26.80 4.92
CA THR A 7 14.08 25.97 5.73
C THR A 7 13.76 24.66 5.03
N LEU A 8 13.49 24.69 3.73
CA LEU A 8 13.23 23.50 2.94
C LEU A 8 14.48 22.61 2.84
N GLN A 9 15.66 23.20 2.66
CA GLN A 9 16.92 22.48 2.58
C GLN A 9 17.21 21.73 3.89
N THR A 10 17.16 22.43 5.03
CA THR A 10 17.37 21.80 6.35
C THR A 10 16.27 20.79 6.70
N PHE A 11 15.03 21.00 6.24
CA PHE A 11 13.98 19.98 6.37
C PHE A 11 14.35 18.68 5.68
N PHE A 12 14.88 18.71 4.45
CA PHE A 12 15.29 17.49 3.76
C PHE A 12 16.56 16.88 4.37
N THR A 13 17.62 17.68 4.59
CA THR A 13 18.91 17.17 5.07
C THR A 13 18.86 16.71 6.52
N ASP A 14 18.43 17.60 7.41
CA ASP A 14 18.53 17.35 8.85
C ASP A 14 17.32 16.54 9.33
N ARG A 15 16.10 16.99 9.00
CA ARG A 15 14.89 16.36 9.55
C ARG A 15 14.59 15.02 8.91
N LEU A 16 14.52 14.94 7.57
CA LEU A 16 14.11 13.72 6.88
C LEU A 16 15.25 12.70 6.80
N ILE A 17 16.44 13.13 6.38
CA ILE A 17 17.56 12.22 6.13
C ILE A 17 18.25 11.85 7.43
N GLN A 18 18.76 12.82 8.19
CA GLN A 18 19.59 12.55 9.37
C GLN A 18 18.76 12.09 10.58
N GLN A 19 17.73 12.87 10.98
CA GLN A 19 17.00 12.59 12.23
C GLN A 19 15.97 11.47 12.07
N ARG A 20 15.16 11.50 11.00
CA ARG A 20 14.07 10.54 10.80
C ARG A 20 14.45 9.33 9.95
N GLN A 21 15.57 9.38 9.25
CA GLN A 21 16.06 8.32 8.36
C GLN A 21 14.94 7.73 7.48
N VAL A 22 14.12 8.62 6.90
CA VAL A 22 12.98 8.19 6.08
C VAL A 22 13.47 7.50 4.82
N SER A 23 12.64 6.61 4.26
CA SER A 23 13.02 5.86 3.07
C SER A 23 13.29 6.77 1.86
N PRO A 24 14.16 6.35 0.91
CA PRO A 24 14.39 7.09 -0.34
C PRO A 24 13.09 7.37 -1.13
N HIS A 25 12.12 6.46 -1.06
CA HIS A 25 10.81 6.66 -1.68
C HIS A 25 10.01 7.79 -1.04
N THR A 26 10.07 7.94 0.29
CA THR A 26 9.44 9.05 1.00
C THR A 26 10.10 10.38 0.61
N ILE A 27 11.44 10.40 0.54
CA ILE A 27 12.20 11.58 0.10
C ILE A 27 11.79 11.97 -1.32
N ALA A 28 11.73 11.02 -2.25
CA ALA A 28 11.32 11.25 -3.63
C ALA A 28 9.89 11.81 -3.71
N SER A 29 8.94 11.23 -2.98
CA SER A 29 7.54 11.68 -2.93
C SER A 29 7.41 13.10 -2.39
N TYR A 30 8.16 13.44 -1.34
CA TYR A 30 8.18 14.79 -0.77
C TYR A 30 8.83 15.77 -1.72
N ARG A 31 9.99 15.43 -2.32
CA ARG A 31 10.65 16.24 -3.33
C ARG A 31 9.70 16.59 -4.49
N ASP A 32 9.00 15.59 -5.01
CA ASP A 32 8.07 15.79 -6.13
C ASP A 32 6.87 16.66 -5.73
N THR A 33 6.41 16.56 -4.47
CA THR A 33 5.37 17.42 -3.93
C THR A 33 5.86 18.88 -3.87
N PHE A 34 7.03 19.13 -3.31
CA PHE A 34 7.54 20.50 -3.18
C PHE A 34 7.96 21.11 -4.54
N ARG A 35 8.46 20.32 -5.47
CA ARG A 35 8.69 20.81 -6.84
C ARG A 35 7.41 21.36 -7.46
N LEU A 36 6.31 20.63 -7.34
CA LEU A 36 5.02 21.05 -7.88
C LEU A 36 4.47 22.26 -7.13
N LEU A 37 4.56 22.28 -5.79
CA LEU A 37 4.10 23.40 -4.97
C LEU A 37 4.87 24.68 -5.28
N LEU A 38 6.20 24.61 -5.36
CA LEU A 38 7.04 25.77 -5.64
C LEU A 38 6.83 26.31 -7.06
N SER A 39 6.62 25.44 -8.03
CA SER A 39 6.26 25.85 -9.39
C SER A 39 4.91 26.58 -9.40
N TYR A 40 3.90 25.99 -8.78
CA TYR A 40 2.58 26.62 -8.65
C TYR A 40 2.64 27.98 -7.92
N ALA A 41 3.38 28.05 -6.81
CA ALA A 41 3.53 29.28 -6.03
C ALA A 41 4.26 30.38 -6.85
N ALA A 42 5.26 30.00 -7.64
CA ALA A 42 5.96 30.95 -8.53
C ALA A 42 5.01 31.52 -9.59
N ASP A 43 4.18 30.68 -10.19
CA ASP A 43 3.18 31.10 -11.19
C ASP A 43 2.11 32.04 -10.58
N GLN A 44 1.67 31.77 -9.33
CA GLN A 44 0.66 32.56 -8.66
C GLN A 44 1.20 33.92 -8.11
N THR A 45 2.44 33.93 -7.65
CA THR A 45 3.04 35.13 -6.99
C THR A 45 3.90 35.96 -7.92
N GLY A 46 4.27 35.44 -9.08
CA GLY A 46 5.26 36.05 -9.99
C GLY A 46 6.70 36.03 -9.45
N LYS A 47 6.93 35.44 -8.29
CA LYS A 47 8.26 35.30 -7.68
C LYS A 47 8.97 34.06 -8.20
N LYS A 48 10.29 34.13 -8.37
CA LYS A 48 11.09 32.94 -8.65
C LYS A 48 11.09 32.01 -7.41
N PRO A 49 11.15 30.68 -7.56
CA PRO A 49 11.11 29.74 -6.43
C PRO A 49 12.10 30.03 -5.29
N HIS A 50 13.29 30.53 -5.60
CA HIS A 50 14.31 30.86 -4.60
C HIS A 50 14.07 32.19 -3.87
N HIS A 51 13.11 33.00 -4.34
CA HIS A 51 12.68 34.25 -3.69
C HIS A 51 11.39 34.08 -2.91
N LEU A 52 10.82 32.88 -2.85
CA LEU A 52 9.64 32.60 -2.03
C LEU A 52 10.01 32.60 -0.55
N ASP A 53 9.14 33.23 0.23
CA ASP A 53 9.18 33.22 1.69
C ASP A 53 8.18 32.21 2.27
N LEU A 54 8.35 31.84 3.53
CA LEU A 54 7.39 30.97 4.20
C LEU A 54 5.97 31.59 4.24
N ALA A 55 5.89 32.94 4.32
CA ALA A 55 4.63 33.67 4.30
C ALA A 55 3.88 33.58 2.95
N ASP A 56 4.60 33.36 1.84
CA ASP A 56 3.98 33.18 0.52
C ASP A 56 3.22 31.85 0.41
N LEU A 57 3.55 30.88 1.25
CA LEU A 57 2.88 29.57 1.28
C LEU A 57 1.76 29.58 2.33
N ASP A 58 0.84 30.51 2.23
CA ASP A 58 -0.30 30.62 3.10
C ASP A 58 -1.42 29.59 2.80
N ALA A 59 -2.44 29.54 3.64
CA ALA A 59 -3.55 28.59 3.46
C ALA A 59 -4.34 28.81 2.16
N PRO A 60 -4.63 30.07 1.70
CA PRO A 60 -5.23 30.31 0.38
C PRO A 60 -4.41 29.76 -0.78
N LEU A 61 -3.09 30.01 -0.83
CA LEU A 61 -2.23 29.52 -1.89
C LEU A 61 -2.15 28.00 -1.89
N ILE A 62 -1.97 27.38 -0.71
CA ILE A 62 -1.94 25.90 -0.60
C ILE A 62 -3.32 25.30 -0.97
N GLY A 63 -4.41 25.96 -0.58
CA GLY A 63 -5.76 25.58 -1.00
C GLY A 63 -5.92 25.57 -2.52
N GLY A 64 -5.47 26.63 -3.18
CA GLY A 64 -5.44 26.74 -4.65
C GLY A 64 -4.57 25.65 -5.30
N PHE A 65 -3.39 25.39 -4.76
CA PHE A 65 -2.53 24.29 -5.21
C PHE A 65 -3.22 22.93 -5.12
N LEU A 66 -3.90 22.63 -3.99
CA LEU A 66 -4.61 21.37 -3.83
C LEU A 66 -5.80 21.25 -4.81
N GLN A 67 -6.49 22.36 -5.12
CA GLN A 67 -7.53 22.38 -6.15
C GLN A 67 -6.95 22.18 -7.55
N HIS A 68 -5.81 22.80 -7.87
CA HIS A 68 -5.09 22.56 -9.11
C HIS A 68 -4.71 21.08 -9.27
N LEU A 69 -4.26 20.42 -8.20
CA LEU A 69 -3.99 18.97 -8.23
C LEU A 69 -5.23 18.15 -8.57
N ASP A 70 -6.39 18.51 -8.04
CA ASP A 70 -7.64 17.79 -8.25
C ASP A 70 -8.19 18.06 -9.67
N ARG A 71 -8.32 19.33 -10.08
CA ARG A 71 -9.02 19.74 -11.30
C ARG A 71 -8.17 19.62 -12.55
N ASP A 72 -6.93 20.16 -12.50
CA ASP A 72 -6.10 20.29 -13.70
C ASP A 72 -5.18 19.09 -13.90
N ARG A 73 -4.76 18.45 -12.80
CA ARG A 73 -3.89 17.27 -12.83
C ARG A 73 -4.63 15.95 -12.59
N HIS A 74 -5.92 15.99 -12.34
CA HIS A 74 -6.77 14.82 -12.12
C HIS A 74 -6.22 13.84 -11.08
N ASN A 75 -5.61 14.37 -10.02
CA ASN A 75 -5.06 13.54 -8.95
C ASN A 75 -6.20 12.92 -8.13
N SER A 76 -6.03 11.66 -7.73
CA SER A 76 -6.96 11.03 -6.79
C SER A 76 -6.93 11.73 -5.43
N PRO A 77 -8.03 11.71 -4.65
CA PRO A 77 -8.06 12.23 -3.28
C PRO A 77 -6.93 11.67 -2.39
N ARG A 78 -6.56 10.41 -2.60
CA ARG A 78 -5.44 9.77 -1.91
C ARG A 78 -4.10 10.42 -2.23
N THR A 79 -3.84 10.72 -3.51
CA THR A 79 -2.61 11.38 -3.95
C THR A 79 -2.55 12.81 -3.43
N ARG A 80 -3.67 13.55 -3.52
CA ARG A 80 -3.81 14.89 -2.97
C ARG A 80 -3.50 14.90 -1.46
N ASN A 81 -4.11 13.99 -0.70
CA ASN A 81 -3.89 13.89 0.75
C ASN A 81 -2.45 13.52 1.12
N ALA A 82 -1.79 12.67 0.33
CA ALA A 82 -0.37 12.36 0.52
C ALA A 82 0.51 13.60 0.33
N ARG A 83 0.17 14.49 -0.63
CA ARG A 83 0.88 15.75 -0.83
C ARG A 83 0.59 16.75 0.28
N LEU A 84 -0.66 16.86 0.75
CA LEU A 84 -0.99 17.67 1.92
C LEU A 84 -0.21 17.20 3.16
N ALA A 85 -0.08 15.89 3.38
CA ALA A 85 0.71 15.33 4.49
C ALA A 85 2.20 15.72 4.39
N ALA A 86 2.78 15.79 3.18
CA ALA A 86 4.14 16.28 2.98
C ALA A 86 4.26 17.77 3.34
N ILE A 87 3.29 18.59 2.94
CA ILE A 87 3.21 20.01 3.28
C ILE A 87 3.09 20.18 4.80
N HIS A 88 2.15 19.48 5.46
CA HIS A 88 2.02 19.50 6.92
C HIS A 88 3.32 19.08 7.63
N SER A 89 4.06 18.13 7.09
CA SER A 89 5.35 17.72 7.66
C SER A 89 6.39 18.84 7.63
N LEU A 90 6.45 19.64 6.57
CA LEU A 90 7.30 20.83 6.49
C LEU A 90 6.84 21.92 7.47
N PHE A 91 5.53 22.20 7.50
CA PHE A 91 4.98 23.25 8.38
C PHE A 91 5.12 22.90 9.88
N ASN A 92 4.97 21.62 10.24
CA ASN A 92 5.30 21.16 11.61
C ASN A 92 6.81 21.31 11.93
N TYR A 93 7.69 21.17 10.95
CA TYR A 93 9.10 21.42 11.15
C TYR A 93 9.40 22.92 11.28
N ALA A 94 8.74 23.74 10.47
CA ALA A 94 8.88 25.19 10.48
C ALA A 94 8.32 25.82 11.76
N SER A 95 7.26 25.26 12.39
CA SER A 95 6.60 25.82 13.56
C SER A 95 7.52 26.04 14.75
N LEU A 96 8.52 25.20 14.93
CA LEU A 96 9.50 25.30 16.01
C LEU A 96 10.67 26.25 15.69
N ARG A 97 10.82 26.67 14.42
CA ARG A 97 11.93 27.49 13.95
C ARG A 97 11.53 28.91 13.58
N HIS A 98 10.28 29.09 13.23
CA HIS A 98 9.73 30.33 12.72
C HIS A 98 8.46 30.71 13.50
N PRO A 99 8.58 31.02 14.80
CA PRO A 99 7.43 31.42 15.65
C PRO A 99 6.76 32.69 15.14
N GLU A 100 7.49 33.55 14.41
CA GLU A 100 6.96 34.77 13.79
C GLU A 100 5.89 34.46 12.71
N HIS A 101 5.84 33.24 12.16
CA HIS A 101 4.84 32.78 11.19
C HIS A 101 3.78 31.85 11.81
N ALA A 102 3.64 31.83 13.14
CA ALA A 102 2.78 30.87 13.84
C ALA A 102 1.33 30.86 13.32
N ALA A 103 0.75 32.04 13.04
CA ALA A 103 -0.62 32.14 12.53
C ALA A 103 -0.78 31.47 11.16
N THR A 104 0.10 31.75 10.19
CA THR A 104 0.10 31.13 8.87
C THR A 104 0.31 29.64 8.97
N ILE A 105 1.27 29.19 9.80
CA ILE A 105 1.55 27.78 10.02
C ILE A 105 0.33 27.05 10.56
N GLN A 106 -0.34 27.61 11.57
CA GLN A 106 -1.53 27.00 12.17
C GLN A 106 -2.69 26.89 11.15
N GLN A 107 -2.91 27.91 10.33
CA GLN A 107 -3.92 27.88 9.27
C GLN A 107 -3.67 26.74 8.27
N VAL A 108 -2.41 26.56 7.85
CA VAL A 108 -2.06 25.48 6.94
C VAL A 108 -2.20 24.11 7.60
N LEU A 109 -1.76 23.96 8.85
CA LEU A 109 -1.88 22.70 9.59
C LEU A 109 -3.34 22.31 9.89
N ALA A 110 -4.25 23.30 9.98
CA ALA A 110 -5.68 23.07 10.16
C ALA A 110 -6.41 22.60 8.90
N MET A 111 -5.77 22.62 7.72
CA MET A 111 -6.40 22.19 6.47
C MET A 111 -6.74 20.70 6.50
N PRO A 112 -8.03 20.31 6.33
CA PRO A 112 -8.42 18.92 6.43
C PRO A 112 -8.06 18.13 5.17
N PRO A 113 -7.75 16.82 5.29
CA PRO A 113 -7.67 15.95 4.13
C PRO A 113 -9.06 15.71 3.54
N HIS A 114 -9.13 15.46 2.23
CA HIS A 114 -10.36 15.04 1.59
C HIS A 114 -10.79 13.65 2.10
N ARG A 115 -12.07 13.50 2.38
CA ARG A 115 -12.68 12.18 2.59
C ARG A 115 -12.70 11.43 1.25
N PHE A 116 -12.46 10.16 1.28
CA PHE A 116 -12.60 9.29 0.12
C PHE A 116 -13.15 7.94 0.55
N GLU A 117 -13.93 7.35 -0.32
CA GLU A 117 -14.45 6.01 -0.10
C GLU A 117 -13.32 4.98 -0.11
N ARG A 118 -13.35 4.10 0.85
CA ARG A 118 -12.45 2.94 0.87
C ARG A 118 -13.14 1.82 0.11
N ASN A 119 -12.73 1.59 -1.12
CA ASN A 119 -13.21 0.44 -1.88
C ASN A 119 -12.91 -0.86 -1.14
N LEU A 120 -13.82 -1.81 -1.26
CA LEU A 120 -13.59 -3.17 -0.78
C LEU A 120 -12.31 -3.72 -1.39
N VAL A 121 -11.57 -4.46 -0.59
CA VAL A 121 -10.29 -5.04 -1.00
C VAL A 121 -10.55 -6.11 -2.07
N THR A 122 -9.95 -5.92 -3.26
CA THR A 122 -9.95 -6.93 -4.31
C THR A 122 -8.96 -8.04 -3.95
N PHE A 123 -9.41 -9.30 -4.02
CA PHE A 123 -8.59 -10.48 -3.81
C PHE A 123 -9.01 -11.60 -4.78
N LEU A 124 -8.19 -12.63 -4.90
CA LEU A 124 -8.49 -13.83 -5.68
C LEU A 124 -9.21 -14.86 -4.81
N THR A 125 -10.31 -15.39 -5.32
CA THR A 125 -10.92 -16.61 -4.78
C THR A 125 -10.01 -17.82 -5.06
N GLU A 126 -10.28 -18.97 -4.44
CA GLU A 126 -9.47 -20.17 -4.70
C GLU A 126 -9.48 -20.58 -6.18
N PRO A 127 -10.65 -20.67 -6.88
CA PRO A 127 -10.66 -20.98 -8.31
C PRO A 127 -9.91 -19.95 -9.17
N GLU A 128 -9.92 -18.67 -8.80
CA GLU A 128 -9.19 -17.62 -9.51
C GLU A 128 -7.67 -17.73 -9.31
N ALA A 129 -7.23 -18.06 -8.08
CA ALA A 129 -5.83 -18.30 -7.78
C ALA A 129 -5.31 -19.55 -8.54
N ASP A 130 -6.10 -20.61 -8.55
CA ASP A 130 -5.77 -21.85 -9.30
C ASP A 130 -5.71 -21.58 -10.80
N ALA A 131 -6.65 -20.82 -11.36
CA ALA A 131 -6.64 -20.43 -12.77
C ALA A 131 -5.38 -19.62 -13.13
N LEU A 132 -4.95 -18.70 -12.24
CA LEU A 132 -3.72 -17.94 -12.43
C LEU A 132 -2.48 -18.84 -12.40
N LEU A 133 -2.38 -19.75 -11.45
CA LEU A 133 -1.25 -20.69 -11.33
C LEU A 133 -1.22 -21.68 -12.49
N ALA A 134 -2.38 -22.17 -12.94
CA ALA A 134 -2.50 -23.08 -14.10
C ALA A 134 -2.17 -22.41 -15.44
N SER A 135 -2.11 -21.09 -15.50
CA SER A 135 -1.72 -20.35 -16.71
C SER A 135 -0.20 -20.34 -16.95
N CYS A 136 0.60 -20.74 -15.94
CA CYS A 136 2.05 -20.85 -16.11
C CYS A 136 2.40 -22.13 -16.90
N ASP A 137 3.10 -21.98 -18.02
CA ASP A 137 3.63 -23.11 -18.79
C ASP A 137 4.76 -23.81 -18.02
N ARG A 138 4.42 -24.87 -17.29
CA ARG A 138 5.38 -25.60 -16.45
C ARG A 138 6.34 -26.51 -17.27
N THR A 139 6.19 -26.58 -18.58
CA THR A 139 7.16 -27.29 -19.46
C THR A 139 8.43 -26.46 -19.63
N SER A 140 8.30 -25.13 -19.61
CA SER A 140 9.41 -24.19 -19.72
C SER A 140 10.00 -23.84 -18.36
N ARG A 141 11.33 -23.58 -18.33
CA ARG A 141 12.03 -23.10 -17.11
C ARG A 141 11.44 -21.79 -16.60
N THR A 142 11.12 -20.86 -17.50
CA THR A 142 10.49 -19.58 -17.16
C THR A 142 9.14 -19.80 -16.50
N GLY A 143 8.31 -20.67 -17.04
CA GLY A 143 6.99 -20.94 -16.48
C GLY A 143 7.06 -21.64 -15.12
N ARG A 144 8.01 -22.56 -14.89
CA ARG A 144 8.23 -23.17 -13.57
C ARG A 144 8.69 -22.15 -12.53
N ARG A 145 9.62 -21.25 -12.92
CA ARG A 145 10.03 -20.11 -12.07
C ARG A 145 8.83 -19.23 -11.69
N ASP A 146 8.06 -18.82 -12.70
CA ASP A 146 6.96 -17.89 -12.52
C ASP A 146 5.80 -18.52 -11.71
N HIS A 147 5.52 -19.81 -11.94
CA HIS A 147 4.58 -20.57 -11.13
C HIS A 147 5.02 -20.60 -9.65
N THR A 148 6.29 -20.87 -9.37
CA THR A 148 6.84 -20.90 -8.00
C THR A 148 6.76 -19.51 -7.36
N MET A 149 7.06 -18.47 -8.12
CA MET A 149 6.97 -17.07 -7.68
C MET A 149 5.53 -16.68 -7.31
N LEU A 150 4.56 -16.99 -8.18
CA LEU A 150 3.14 -16.67 -7.93
C LEU A 150 2.59 -17.47 -6.76
N LEU A 151 2.91 -18.76 -6.65
CA LEU A 151 2.48 -19.57 -5.52
C LEU A 151 3.04 -19.03 -4.20
N LEU A 152 4.33 -18.68 -4.16
CA LEU A 152 4.95 -18.09 -2.97
C LEU A 152 4.29 -16.76 -2.61
N ALA A 153 4.01 -15.90 -3.59
CA ALA A 153 3.35 -14.62 -3.38
C ALA A 153 1.93 -14.78 -2.81
N ILE A 154 1.13 -15.71 -3.36
CA ILE A 154 -0.25 -15.98 -2.93
C ILE A 154 -0.28 -16.58 -1.51
N GLN A 155 0.67 -17.45 -1.18
CA GLN A 155 0.71 -18.09 0.13
C GLN A 155 1.21 -17.14 1.21
N THR A 156 2.32 -16.44 0.96
CA THR A 156 3.03 -15.68 1.99
C THR A 156 2.58 -14.23 2.11
N GLY A 157 2.01 -13.68 1.05
CA GLY A 157 1.64 -12.27 0.99
C GLY A 157 2.84 -11.31 1.01
N LEU A 158 4.00 -11.74 0.57
CA LEU A 158 5.19 -10.88 0.46
C LEU A 158 4.89 -9.66 -0.41
N ARG A 159 5.48 -8.51 -0.05
CA ARG A 159 5.47 -7.34 -0.93
C ARG A 159 6.30 -7.64 -2.18
N ILE A 160 5.92 -7.05 -3.31
CA ILE A 160 6.65 -7.28 -4.57
C ILE A 160 8.15 -6.94 -4.44
N SER A 161 8.50 -5.93 -3.64
CA SER A 161 9.90 -5.57 -3.36
C SER A 161 10.62 -6.63 -2.52
N GLU A 162 9.94 -7.24 -1.55
CA GLU A 162 10.47 -8.35 -0.75
C GLU A 162 10.66 -9.58 -1.63
N LEU A 163 9.65 -9.92 -2.45
CA LEU A 163 9.70 -11.06 -3.38
C LEU A 163 10.85 -10.92 -4.40
N SER A 164 11.07 -9.71 -4.94
CA SER A 164 12.12 -9.45 -5.93
C SER A 164 13.53 -9.46 -5.33
N SER A 165 13.67 -9.22 -4.04
CA SER A 165 14.95 -9.22 -3.34
C SER A 165 15.32 -10.57 -2.69
N LEU A 166 14.43 -11.58 -2.74
CA LEU A 166 14.71 -12.90 -2.16
C LEU A 166 15.93 -13.53 -2.80
N THR A 167 16.80 -14.05 -1.95
CA THR A 167 17.92 -14.91 -2.30
C THR A 167 17.60 -16.37 -1.99
N ILE A 168 18.43 -17.29 -2.47
CA ILE A 168 18.30 -18.72 -2.16
C ILE A 168 18.46 -18.95 -0.64
N ALA A 169 19.32 -18.19 0.03
CA ALA A 169 19.56 -18.30 1.47
C ALA A 169 18.33 -17.93 2.32
N ASP A 170 17.41 -17.13 1.77
CA ASP A 170 16.18 -16.72 2.48
C ASP A 170 15.15 -17.85 2.58
N ILE A 171 15.37 -19.00 1.92
CA ILE A 171 14.46 -20.14 1.89
C ILE A 171 15.01 -21.27 2.75
N SER A 172 14.34 -21.56 3.85
CA SER A 172 14.63 -22.72 4.71
C SER A 172 13.60 -23.83 4.43
N LEU A 173 14.06 -25.02 3.96
CA LEU A 173 13.21 -26.17 3.65
C LEU A 173 13.41 -27.35 4.60
N GLY A 174 14.17 -27.18 5.69
CA GLY A 174 14.41 -28.16 6.73
C GLY A 174 13.26 -28.25 7.76
N ARG A 175 13.61 -28.45 9.03
CA ARG A 175 12.62 -28.40 10.13
C ARG A 175 12.03 -26.99 10.23
N GLY A 176 10.69 -26.88 10.25
CA GLY A 176 9.99 -25.59 10.28
C GLY A 176 10.19 -24.78 8.99
N PRO A 177 9.76 -25.28 7.80
CA PRO A 177 10.03 -24.61 6.53
C PRO A 177 9.41 -23.22 6.51
N HIS A 178 10.22 -22.24 6.12
CA HIS A 178 9.84 -20.84 6.11
C HIS A 178 10.62 -20.02 5.07
N VAL A 179 10.10 -18.87 4.72
CA VAL A 179 10.83 -17.81 4.02
C VAL A 179 11.18 -16.71 5.03
N HIS A 180 12.44 -16.32 5.05
CA HIS A 180 12.95 -15.18 5.82
C HIS A 180 12.90 -13.92 4.97
N THR A 181 12.49 -12.79 5.55
CA THR A 181 12.45 -11.50 4.83
C THR A 181 12.75 -10.34 5.76
N ILE A 182 13.38 -9.32 5.19
CA ILE A 182 13.62 -8.03 5.86
C ILE A 182 12.63 -7.02 5.27
N GLY A 183 11.67 -6.60 6.08
CA GLY A 183 10.61 -5.66 5.69
C GLY A 183 11.00 -4.19 5.87
N LYS A 184 10.00 -3.31 5.74
CA LYS A 184 10.15 -1.87 6.00
C LYS A 184 10.64 -1.63 7.43
N GLY A 185 11.60 -0.73 7.59
CA GLY A 185 12.21 -0.44 8.89
C GLY A 185 13.20 -1.50 9.38
N ARG A 186 13.73 -2.33 8.47
CA ARG A 186 14.68 -3.43 8.76
C ARG A 186 14.12 -4.49 9.73
N LYS A 187 12.80 -4.62 9.79
CA LYS A 187 12.16 -5.65 10.61
C LYS A 187 12.21 -6.98 9.89
N GLU A 188 12.82 -7.95 10.54
CA GLU A 188 12.90 -9.33 10.06
C GLU A 188 11.62 -10.08 10.39
N ARG A 189 11.22 -10.99 9.52
CA ARG A 189 10.15 -11.94 9.78
C ARG A 189 10.38 -13.24 9.04
N CYS A 190 9.92 -14.32 9.66
CA CYS A 190 9.82 -15.65 9.07
C CYS A 190 8.36 -15.95 8.77
N THR A 191 8.07 -16.33 7.52
CA THR A 191 6.72 -16.72 7.11
C THR A 191 6.71 -18.22 6.81
N PRO A 192 5.93 -19.06 7.52
CA PRO A 192 5.88 -20.50 7.32
C PRO A 192 5.41 -20.89 5.92
N LEU A 193 5.87 -22.03 5.43
CA LEU A 193 5.53 -22.56 4.11
C LEU A 193 4.70 -23.84 4.22
N LEU A 194 3.66 -23.93 3.38
CA LEU A 194 2.85 -25.14 3.25
C LEU A 194 3.62 -26.27 2.57
N PRO A 195 3.31 -27.55 2.84
CA PRO A 195 4.01 -28.71 2.26
C PRO A 195 4.08 -28.67 0.72
N LEU A 196 3.00 -28.28 0.06
CA LEU A 196 2.96 -28.13 -1.40
C LEU A 196 3.97 -27.09 -1.89
N THR A 197 4.02 -25.93 -1.24
CA THR A 197 4.96 -24.86 -1.60
C THR A 197 6.41 -25.27 -1.35
N VAL A 198 6.66 -26.03 -0.27
CA VAL A 198 7.97 -26.62 0.04
C VAL A 198 8.41 -27.57 -1.09
N SER A 199 7.53 -28.44 -1.57
CA SER A 199 7.82 -29.37 -2.67
C SER A 199 8.19 -28.62 -3.95
N ILE A 200 7.39 -27.62 -4.32
CA ILE A 200 7.61 -26.83 -5.55
C ILE A 200 8.90 -25.99 -5.44
N LEU A 201 9.14 -25.37 -4.28
CA LEU A 201 10.39 -24.63 -4.02
C LEU A 201 11.61 -25.54 -4.08
N ARG A 202 11.53 -26.76 -3.53
CA ARG A 202 12.64 -27.72 -3.59
C ARG A 202 12.97 -28.08 -5.04
N SER A 203 11.97 -28.38 -5.85
CA SER A 203 12.15 -28.66 -7.27
C SER A 203 12.76 -27.45 -8.01
N TRP A 204 12.28 -26.26 -7.73
CA TRP A 204 12.82 -25.03 -8.31
C TRP A 204 14.26 -24.76 -7.90
N LEU A 205 14.61 -24.93 -6.62
CA LEU A 205 15.97 -24.72 -6.11
C LEU A 205 16.95 -25.73 -6.74
N THR A 206 16.54 -26.98 -6.91
CA THR A 206 17.35 -28.00 -7.60
C THR A 206 17.60 -27.60 -9.06
N GLU A 207 16.58 -27.14 -9.78
CA GLU A 207 16.71 -26.67 -11.17
C GLU A 207 17.50 -25.35 -11.27
N ARG A 208 17.31 -24.44 -10.30
CA ARG A 208 17.99 -23.13 -10.25
C ARG A 208 19.50 -23.29 -10.05
N ALA A 209 19.92 -24.25 -9.23
CA ALA A 209 21.30 -24.63 -8.96
C ALA A 209 22.24 -23.44 -8.69
N GLY A 210 21.84 -22.50 -7.83
CA GLY A 210 22.59 -21.28 -7.52
C GLY A 210 23.24 -21.29 -6.16
N ALA A 211 24.16 -20.35 -5.93
CA ALA A 211 24.76 -20.11 -4.62
C ALA A 211 23.77 -19.42 -3.66
N PRO A 212 23.93 -19.57 -2.33
CA PRO A 212 22.99 -19.02 -1.33
C PRO A 212 22.66 -17.52 -1.48
N GLY A 213 23.64 -16.69 -1.84
CA GLY A 213 23.44 -15.24 -2.02
C GLY A 213 22.85 -14.83 -3.37
N GLU A 214 22.61 -15.77 -4.28
CA GLU A 214 22.04 -15.47 -5.58
C GLU A 214 20.52 -15.28 -5.50
N PRO A 215 19.93 -14.48 -6.43
CA PRO A 215 18.49 -14.23 -6.46
C PRO A 215 17.68 -15.55 -6.59
N LEU A 216 16.64 -15.71 -5.77
CA LEU A 216 15.72 -16.85 -5.87
C LEU A 216 15.05 -16.91 -7.25
N PHE A 217 14.58 -15.76 -7.72
CA PHE A 217 13.93 -15.62 -9.04
C PHE A 217 14.81 -14.78 -9.96
N SER A 218 15.52 -15.43 -10.86
CA SER A 218 16.46 -14.78 -11.77
C SER A 218 15.96 -14.77 -13.22
N THR A 219 16.50 -13.82 -13.98
CA THR A 219 16.43 -13.79 -15.45
C THR A 219 17.29 -14.93 -16.04
N SER A 220 17.24 -15.11 -17.37
CA SER A 220 18.14 -16.02 -18.08
C SER A 220 19.63 -15.65 -17.93
N THR A 221 19.93 -14.37 -17.65
CA THR A 221 21.29 -13.85 -17.41
C THR A 221 21.71 -13.91 -15.94
N GLY A 222 20.95 -14.55 -15.06
CA GLY A 222 21.27 -14.67 -13.61
C GLY A 222 20.91 -13.46 -12.76
N ARG A 223 20.48 -12.33 -13.33
CA ARG A 223 20.08 -11.13 -12.58
C ARG A 223 18.73 -11.34 -11.90
N ALA A 224 18.53 -10.70 -10.75
CA ALA A 224 17.22 -10.69 -10.09
C ALA A 224 16.11 -10.16 -11.00
N LEU A 225 14.92 -10.76 -10.95
CA LEU A 225 13.74 -10.18 -11.57
C LEU A 225 13.40 -8.85 -10.91
N SER A 226 13.31 -7.79 -11.70
CA SER A 226 12.85 -6.49 -11.20
C SER A 226 11.35 -6.54 -10.82
N ARG A 227 10.91 -5.58 -10.00
CA ARG A 227 9.49 -5.44 -9.65
C ARG A 227 8.62 -5.31 -10.90
N ASP A 228 9.03 -4.47 -11.85
CA ASP A 228 8.29 -4.26 -13.11
C ASP A 228 8.22 -5.54 -13.94
N ALA A 229 9.32 -6.32 -13.99
CA ALA A 229 9.32 -7.62 -14.66
C ALA A 229 8.35 -8.60 -13.99
N MET A 230 8.29 -8.65 -12.65
CA MET A 230 7.33 -9.49 -11.93
C MET A 230 5.88 -9.05 -12.18
N GLU A 231 5.60 -7.75 -12.14
CA GLU A 231 4.26 -7.21 -12.44
C GLU A 231 3.84 -7.52 -13.88
N HIS A 232 4.77 -7.39 -14.83
CA HIS A 232 4.52 -7.78 -16.23
C HIS A 232 4.18 -9.27 -16.35
N ARG A 233 4.88 -10.16 -15.61
CA ARG A 233 4.56 -11.59 -15.58
C ARG A 233 3.18 -11.87 -15.00
N ILE A 234 2.82 -11.21 -13.91
CA ILE A 234 1.46 -11.31 -13.34
C ILE A 234 0.42 -10.93 -14.40
N ALA A 235 0.61 -9.79 -15.08
CA ALA A 235 -0.31 -9.32 -16.12
C ALA A 235 -0.43 -10.30 -17.30
N LEU A 236 0.69 -10.89 -17.74
CA LEU A 236 0.73 -11.89 -18.81
C LEU A 236 -0.12 -13.11 -18.44
N TYR A 237 0.11 -13.70 -17.27
CA TYR A 237 -0.63 -14.89 -16.83
C TYR A 237 -2.10 -14.58 -16.53
N LEU A 238 -2.42 -13.38 -16.08
CA LEU A 238 -3.81 -12.95 -15.92
C LEU A 238 -4.57 -12.92 -17.25
N THR A 239 -3.93 -12.49 -18.34
CA THR A 239 -4.56 -12.49 -19.66
C THR A 239 -4.99 -13.91 -20.06
N GLN A 240 -4.14 -14.90 -19.78
CA GLN A 240 -4.45 -16.30 -20.02
C GLN A 240 -5.48 -16.87 -19.02
N ALA A 241 -5.36 -16.52 -17.73
CA ALA A 241 -6.28 -16.96 -16.69
C ALA A 241 -7.72 -16.49 -16.95
N ARG A 242 -7.90 -15.28 -17.47
CA ARG A 242 -9.20 -14.70 -17.83
C ARG A 242 -9.98 -15.50 -18.86
N THR A 243 -9.32 -16.22 -19.73
CA THR A 243 -9.99 -17.11 -20.71
C THR A 243 -10.60 -18.35 -20.04
N ARG A 244 -10.02 -18.77 -18.90
CA ARG A 244 -10.44 -19.98 -18.16
C ARG A 244 -11.35 -19.64 -16.97
N CYS A 245 -11.23 -18.44 -16.44
CA CYS A 245 -11.98 -17.97 -15.26
C CYS A 245 -12.58 -16.57 -15.53
N PRO A 246 -13.83 -16.49 -16.03
CA PRO A 246 -14.45 -15.23 -16.44
C PRO A 246 -14.57 -14.19 -15.34
N SER A 247 -14.67 -14.61 -14.06
CA SER A 247 -14.75 -13.68 -12.92
C SER A 247 -13.50 -12.77 -12.79
N LEU A 248 -12.37 -13.18 -13.37
CA LEU A 248 -11.14 -12.37 -13.43
C LEU A 248 -11.24 -11.18 -14.41
N GLN A 249 -12.21 -11.16 -15.31
CA GLN A 249 -12.33 -10.10 -16.32
C GLN A 249 -12.64 -8.75 -15.72
N THR A 250 -13.44 -8.72 -14.66
CA THR A 250 -13.87 -7.49 -13.98
C THR A 250 -12.89 -7.04 -12.88
N LYS A 251 -11.90 -7.87 -12.53
CA LYS A 251 -10.97 -7.60 -11.44
C LYS A 251 -9.67 -6.97 -11.94
N LYS A 252 -9.25 -5.89 -11.28
CA LYS A 252 -7.90 -5.32 -11.45
C LYS A 252 -6.95 -6.04 -10.49
N ILE A 253 -6.20 -6.99 -11.02
CA ILE A 253 -5.23 -7.78 -10.24
C ILE A 253 -3.82 -7.21 -10.41
N THR A 254 -3.13 -7.04 -9.31
CA THR A 254 -1.74 -6.55 -9.22
C THR A 254 -0.97 -7.41 -8.22
N ALA A 255 0.33 -7.22 -8.09
CA ALA A 255 1.11 -7.87 -7.05
C ALA A 255 0.55 -7.59 -5.64
N HIS A 256 -0.03 -6.41 -5.42
CA HIS A 256 -0.66 -6.08 -4.14
C HIS A 256 -1.95 -6.88 -3.90
N THR A 257 -2.68 -7.21 -4.95
CA THR A 257 -3.85 -8.10 -4.88
C THR A 257 -3.47 -9.51 -4.43
N LEU A 258 -2.31 -10.05 -4.85
CA LEU A 258 -1.82 -11.35 -4.37
C LEU A 258 -1.57 -11.33 -2.85
N ARG A 259 -1.04 -10.23 -2.34
CA ARG A 259 -0.89 -10.02 -0.89
C ARG A 259 -2.24 -9.93 -0.18
N HIS A 260 -3.21 -9.24 -0.75
CA HIS A 260 -4.59 -9.23 -0.23
C HIS A 260 -5.20 -10.62 -0.22
N THR A 261 -4.91 -11.42 -1.25
CA THR A 261 -5.36 -12.82 -1.33
C THR A 261 -4.81 -13.66 -0.18
N ALA A 262 -3.51 -13.53 0.12
CA ALA A 262 -2.91 -14.21 1.28
C ALA A 262 -3.60 -13.82 2.59
N ALA A 263 -3.85 -12.53 2.79
CA ALA A 263 -4.53 -12.03 3.99
C ALA A 263 -5.97 -12.56 4.11
N MET A 264 -6.73 -12.51 3.01
CA MET A 264 -8.12 -12.99 2.99
C MET A 264 -8.21 -14.51 3.19
N ARG A 265 -7.29 -15.29 2.63
CA ARG A 265 -7.23 -16.75 2.87
C ARG A 265 -7.01 -17.07 4.34
N LEU A 266 -6.11 -16.38 5.01
CA LEU A 266 -5.88 -16.53 6.46
C LEU A 266 -7.13 -16.11 7.26
N LEU A 267 -7.74 -14.98 6.90
CA LEU A 267 -8.93 -14.48 7.58
C LEU A 267 -10.12 -15.45 7.45
N LEU A 268 -10.38 -15.95 6.23
CA LEU A 268 -11.44 -16.92 5.95
C LEU A 268 -11.20 -18.27 6.66
N ALA A 269 -9.93 -18.63 6.89
CA ALA A 269 -9.54 -19.77 7.70
C ALA A 269 -9.71 -19.53 9.23
N GLY A 270 -10.14 -18.32 9.65
CA GLY A 270 -10.40 -17.99 11.05
C GLY A 270 -9.16 -17.53 11.82
N VAL A 271 -8.07 -17.21 11.14
CA VAL A 271 -6.86 -16.68 11.79
C VAL A 271 -7.12 -15.26 12.32
N ASP A 272 -6.68 -14.99 13.54
CA ASP A 272 -6.83 -13.68 14.17
C ASP A 272 -6.13 -12.57 13.37
N VAL A 273 -6.75 -11.38 13.34
CA VAL A 273 -6.27 -10.24 12.57
C VAL A 273 -4.89 -9.74 13.03
N THR A 274 -4.56 -9.93 14.30
CA THR A 274 -3.24 -9.57 14.84
C THR A 274 -2.15 -10.51 14.32
N VAL A 275 -2.45 -11.80 14.22
CA VAL A 275 -1.57 -12.82 13.62
C VAL A 275 -1.39 -12.53 12.13
N ILE A 276 -2.46 -12.15 11.41
CA ILE A 276 -2.38 -11.74 10.00
C ILE A 276 -1.49 -10.49 9.84
N ALA A 277 -1.62 -9.53 10.75
CA ALA A 277 -0.76 -8.34 10.75
C ALA A 277 0.73 -8.69 10.92
N LEU A 278 1.06 -9.59 11.85
CA LEU A 278 2.41 -10.12 12.05
C LEU A 278 2.89 -10.88 10.81
N TRP A 279 2.08 -11.78 10.27
CA TRP A 279 2.36 -12.53 9.04
C TRP A 279 2.74 -11.63 7.88
N LEU A 280 1.97 -10.59 7.66
CA LEU A 280 2.20 -9.64 6.58
C LEU A 280 3.29 -8.61 6.89
N GLY A 281 3.73 -8.46 8.13
CA GLY A 281 4.65 -7.41 8.56
C GLY A 281 4.03 -6.01 8.43
N HIS A 282 2.80 -5.83 8.94
CA HIS A 282 2.17 -4.54 9.11
C HIS A 282 2.69 -3.87 10.38
N GLU A 283 3.07 -2.60 10.31
CA GLU A 283 3.50 -1.82 11.49
C GLU A 283 2.35 -1.56 12.45
N GLN A 284 1.13 -1.48 11.93
CA GLN A 284 -0.09 -1.22 12.69
C GLN A 284 -1.17 -2.23 12.29
N VAL A 285 -1.84 -2.80 13.27
CA VAL A 285 -2.97 -3.72 13.07
C VAL A 285 -4.11 -3.04 12.29
N SER A 286 -4.29 -1.73 12.48
CA SER A 286 -5.28 -0.93 11.72
C SER A 286 -5.13 -1.05 10.19
N THR A 287 -3.92 -1.32 9.69
CA THR A 287 -3.70 -1.59 8.26
C THR A 287 -4.34 -2.92 7.83
N THR A 288 -4.51 -3.87 8.74
CA THR A 288 -5.10 -5.19 8.52
C THR A 288 -6.63 -5.16 8.63
N ASN A 289 -7.19 -4.17 9.35
CA ASN A 289 -8.64 -4.02 9.53
C ASN A 289 -9.41 -3.84 8.22
N ILE A 290 -8.74 -3.44 7.13
CA ILE A 290 -9.36 -3.35 5.80
C ILE A 290 -9.93 -4.69 5.32
N TYR A 291 -9.35 -5.81 5.75
CA TYR A 291 -9.80 -7.16 5.40
C TYR A 291 -11.09 -7.54 6.14
N LEU A 292 -11.30 -7.06 7.37
CA LEU A 292 -12.53 -7.30 8.13
C LEU A 292 -13.77 -6.70 7.44
N HIS A 293 -13.60 -5.58 6.72
CA HIS A 293 -14.69 -4.96 5.97
C HIS A 293 -15.07 -5.76 4.73
N ALA A 294 -14.15 -6.55 4.17
CA ALA A 294 -14.37 -7.34 2.96
C ALA A 294 -15.02 -8.71 3.24
N ASP A 295 -15.03 -9.15 4.50
CA ASP A 295 -15.54 -10.49 4.86
C ASP A 295 -16.99 -10.43 5.36
N MET A 296 -17.95 -10.69 4.46
CA MET A 296 -19.36 -10.84 4.81
C MET A 296 -19.62 -12.14 5.55
N THR A 297 -18.88 -13.21 5.26
CA THR A 297 -19.10 -14.55 5.85
C THR A 297 -18.83 -14.54 7.36
N GLN A 298 -17.81 -13.81 7.82
CA GLN A 298 -17.58 -13.64 9.25
C GLN A 298 -18.70 -12.84 9.93
N LYS A 299 -19.23 -11.82 9.27
CA LYS A 299 -20.35 -11.04 9.80
C LYS A 299 -21.60 -11.89 9.91
N GLU A 300 -21.89 -12.70 8.90
CA GLU A 300 -23.01 -13.66 8.90
C GLU A 300 -22.83 -14.73 9.99
N ARG A 301 -21.63 -15.30 10.15
CA ARG A 301 -21.32 -16.25 11.24
C ARG A 301 -21.45 -15.60 12.62
N ALA A 302 -21.00 -14.35 12.77
CA ALA A 302 -21.17 -13.61 14.03
C ALA A 302 -22.67 -13.36 14.31
N LEU A 303 -23.43 -12.95 13.30
CA LEU A 303 -24.87 -12.71 13.40
C LEU A 303 -25.63 -14.00 13.76
N ALA A 304 -25.24 -15.14 13.19
CA ALA A 304 -25.86 -16.44 13.49
C ALA A 304 -25.67 -16.90 14.95
N ARG A 305 -24.71 -16.32 15.69
CA ARG A 305 -24.47 -16.58 17.11
C ARG A 305 -25.27 -15.66 18.03
N VAL A 306 -25.87 -14.60 17.47
CA VAL A 306 -26.64 -13.61 18.24
C VAL A 306 -28.11 -14.02 18.22
N THR A 307 -28.73 -14.09 19.38
CA THR A 307 -30.19 -14.30 19.50
C THR A 307 -30.89 -13.02 19.00
N PRO A 308 -31.80 -13.10 18.01
CA PRO A 308 -32.51 -11.93 17.55
C PRO A 308 -33.27 -11.23 18.69
N PRO A 309 -33.17 -9.90 18.83
CA PRO A 309 -33.97 -9.19 19.81
C PRO A 309 -35.44 -9.32 19.47
N LYS A 310 -36.29 -9.58 20.48
CA LYS A 310 -37.76 -9.62 20.36
C LYS A 310 -38.29 -8.18 20.19
N ALA A 311 -37.88 -7.51 19.12
CA ALA A 311 -38.33 -6.14 18.82
C ALA A 311 -39.43 -6.18 17.77
N LYS A 312 -40.54 -5.50 18.02
CA LYS A 312 -41.55 -5.23 16.98
C LYS A 312 -41.00 -4.13 16.06
N PRO A 313 -41.12 -4.25 14.73
CA PRO A 313 -40.75 -3.18 13.83
C PRO A 313 -41.55 -1.91 14.17
N GLY A 314 -40.87 -0.85 14.56
CA GLY A 314 -41.44 0.45 14.80
C GLY A 314 -40.86 1.44 13.79
N ARG A 315 -41.66 2.32 13.23
CA ARG A 315 -41.20 3.42 12.38
C ARG A 315 -41.11 4.65 13.26
N TYR A 316 -39.91 5.20 13.41
CA TYR A 316 -39.71 6.49 14.06
C TYR A 316 -40.45 7.58 13.28
N GLN A 317 -41.22 8.42 13.98
CA GLN A 317 -41.79 9.64 13.44
C GLN A 317 -41.24 10.79 14.25
N ALA A 318 -40.57 11.72 13.60
CA ALA A 318 -40.07 12.89 14.26
C ALA A 318 -41.22 13.75 14.79
N THR A 319 -41.19 14.05 16.07
CA THR A 319 -42.22 14.87 16.78
C THR A 319 -41.91 16.35 16.76
N ASP A 320 -40.75 16.75 16.26
CA ASP A 320 -40.27 18.14 16.21
C ASP A 320 -39.82 18.53 14.82
N THR A 321 -40.02 19.82 14.47
CA THR A 321 -39.72 20.38 13.12
C THR A 321 -38.23 20.35 12.80
N ILE A 322 -37.35 20.55 13.81
CA ILE A 322 -35.91 20.46 13.65
C ILE A 322 -35.47 18.99 13.42
N LEU A 323 -36.04 18.05 14.16
CA LEU A 323 -35.78 16.63 13.97
C LEU A 323 -36.27 16.15 12.61
N ALA A 324 -37.46 16.58 12.17
CA ALA A 324 -37.98 16.30 10.84
C ALA A 324 -37.15 16.92 9.70
N PHE A 325 -36.48 18.04 9.95
CA PHE A 325 -35.52 18.62 9.00
C PHE A 325 -34.23 17.79 8.94
N LEU A 326 -33.71 17.39 10.10
CA LEU A 326 -32.49 16.57 10.17
C LEU A 326 -32.67 15.17 9.55
N ASP A 327 -33.88 14.58 9.64
CA ASP A 327 -34.22 13.30 9.02
C ASP A 327 -34.28 13.38 7.47
N LYS A 328 -34.30 14.58 6.89
CA LYS A 328 -34.36 14.85 5.44
C LYS A 328 -32.99 15.21 4.83
N LEU A 329 -31.95 15.39 5.65
CA LEU A 329 -30.58 15.65 5.23
C LEU A 329 -29.84 14.34 4.90
#